data_21893f02689362f398f468e49cbcc3c5
#
_entry.id   21893f02689362f398f468e49cbcc3c5
#
_cell.length_a   1.000
_cell.length_b   1.000
_cell.length_c   1.000
_cell.angle_alpha   90.00
_cell.angle_beta   90.00
_cell.angle_gamma   90.00
#
_symmetry.space_group_name_H-M   'P 1'
#
loop_
_entity.id
_entity.type
_entity.pdbx_description
1 polymer ?
#
loop_
_entity_poly.entity_id
_entity_poly.type
_entity_poly.pdbx_seq_one_letter_code
_entity_poly.pdbx_strand_id
1 'polypeptide(L)'
;MNTPDFRNYKNAEIDKTIDAAMTSLRTITGNSMDLNIMNVKICSVSCALVSIEGMISTSAMSELIFRPIMELSARKSKGNAEQVFDFLTKESLLAAERKTVFNYGDVIQFLFSGFAVIFVEGLSKAVVYGIQGYDKRSVSEPASEQTIMCAQDSFTETIRTNISLVRRRLKTPSLRFEMMQIGKRSSTDVCMVYMSDRASSDAVDRLRKQLKGIKLDTVLTSGYIEPFIDEGFGSSVFSQMAYSERPDMICTRLNQGRICVFVDGTPFVLICPSLFAENFQTMDDFTEKPFYVTFMRWLKYIAFFLAVAFPGLYVALASFHPEVFTLKLLLNLAVSEESTPYPLTVEVLVLMLLFEIMKEAGLRLPKSVGSTVSIVGGLIIGDAAD
;
A
#
# COMPACT_ATOMS: atom_id res chain seq x y z
N MET A 1 11.30 -7.12 21.66
CA MET A 1 10.61 -8.14 20.85
C MET A 1 11.49 -8.49 19.67
N ASN A 2 11.89 -9.75 19.52
CA ASN A 2 12.68 -10.18 18.36
C ASN A 2 11.81 -10.06 17.11
N THR A 3 12.14 -9.14 16.23
CA THR A 3 11.52 -9.05 14.91
C THR A 3 11.73 -10.39 14.21
N PRO A 4 10.70 -11.07 13.70
CA PRO A 4 10.88 -12.31 12.95
C PRO A 4 11.55 -11.97 11.61
N ASP A 5 12.86 -11.94 11.61
CA ASP A 5 13.74 -11.79 10.45
C ASP A 5 14.06 -13.20 9.93
N PHE A 6 14.26 -13.34 8.60
CA PHE A 6 14.73 -14.60 8.00
C PHE A 6 16.01 -15.11 8.68
N ARG A 7 16.81 -14.22 9.31
CA ARG A 7 18.01 -14.53 10.09
C ARG A 7 17.71 -15.44 11.28
N ASN A 8 16.55 -15.33 11.88
CA ASN A 8 16.14 -16.16 13.02
C ASN A 8 15.97 -17.65 12.65
N TYR A 9 15.76 -17.92 11.35
CA TYR A 9 15.56 -19.27 10.82
C TYR A 9 16.78 -19.84 10.10
N LYS A 10 17.94 -19.15 10.14
CA LYS A 10 19.22 -19.65 9.55
C LYS A 10 19.74 -20.92 10.20
N ASN A 11 19.41 -21.15 11.48
CA ASN A 11 19.79 -22.35 12.21
C ASN A 11 18.73 -23.45 12.15
N ALA A 12 17.59 -23.21 11.52
CA ALA A 12 16.52 -24.19 11.37
C ALA A 12 16.73 -24.99 10.09
N GLU A 13 17.12 -26.26 10.23
CA GLU A 13 17.31 -27.20 9.11
C GLU A 13 15.98 -27.48 8.40
N ILE A 14 16.04 -27.82 7.14
CA ILE A 14 14.88 -28.21 6.35
C ILE A 14 14.43 -29.60 6.76
N ASP A 15 13.13 -29.76 7.04
CA ASP A 15 12.52 -31.05 7.37
C ASP A 15 12.65 -32.03 6.20
N LYS A 16 12.87 -33.32 6.50
CA LYS A 16 13.03 -34.36 5.48
C LYS A 16 11.74 -34.71 4.75
N THR A 17 10.60 -34.58 5.42
CA THR A 17 9.30 -34.86 4.84
C THR A 17 8.65 -33.58 4.30
N ILE A 18 8.06 -33.68 3.12
CA ILE A 18 7.39 -32.53 2.49
C ILE A 18 6.28 -31.98 3.37
N ASP A 19 5.48 -32.81 4.00
CA ASP A 19 4.37 -32.37 4.84
C ASP A 19 4.85 -31.55 6.04
N ALA A 20 5.93 -31.98 6.72
CA ALA A 20 6.54 -31.21 7.80
C ALA A 20 7.14 -29.91 7.29
N ALA A 21 7.86 -29.93 6.15
CA ALA A 21 8.46 -28.77 5.55
C ALA A 21 7.40 -27.73 5.15
N MET A 22 6.29 -28.15 4.56
CA MET A 22 5.20 -27.25 4.20
C MET A 22 4.48 -26.69 5.42
N THR A 23 4.31 -27.49 6.46
CA THR A 23 3.73 -27.03 7.74
C THR A 23 4.64 -25.99 8.41
N SER A 24 5.95 -26.24 8.45
CA SER A 24 6.94 -25.27 8.94
C SER A 24 6.92 -23.97 8.18
N LEU A 25 6.91 -24.01 6.83
CA LEU A 25 6.81 -22.82 6.00
C LEU A 25 5.51 -22.04 6.23
N ARG A 26 4.38 -22.71 6.29
CA ARG A 26 3.08 -22.07 6.61
C ARG A 26 3.08 -21.41 7.98
N THR A 27 3.68 -22.04 8.97
CA THR A 27 3.82 -21.48 10.33
C THR A 27 4.68 -20.23 10.31
N ILE A 28 5.84 -20.27 9.65
CA ILE A 28 6.76 -19.12 9.53
C ILE A 28 6.11 -17.96 8.80
N THR A 29 5.45 -18.22 7.67
CA THR A 29 4.75 -17.20 6.88
C THR A 29 3.38 -16.83 7.45
N GLY A 30 2.90 -17.53 8.52
CA GLY A 30 1.59 -17.34 9.13
C GLY A 30 0.45 -17.61 8.17
N ASN A 31 0.62 -18.58 7.29
CA ASN A 31 -0.35 -18.97 6.28
C ASN A 31 -0.74 -17.80 5.36
N SER A 32 0.25 -16.95 5.04
CA SER A 32 0.04 -15.82 4.13
C SER A 32 -0.42 -16.32 2.76
N MET A 33 -1.43 -15.68 2.20
CA MET A 33 -2.14 -16.13 1.00
C MET A 33 -1.26 -16.13 -0.26
N ASP A 34 -0.24 -15.28 -0.31
CA ASP A 34 0.68 -15.18 -1.43
C ASP A 34 1.69 -16.34 -1.54
N LEU A 35 1.72 -17.25 -0.54
CA LEU A 35 2.53 -18.47 -0.59
C LEU A 35 1.82 -19.56 -1.41
N ASN A 36 2.34 -19.82 -2.60
CA ASN A 36 1.84 -20.87 -3.48
C ASN A 36 2.66 -22.15 -3.32
N ILE A 37 2.00 -23.26 -3.02
CA ILE A 37 2.59 -24.58 -2.85
C ILE A 37 1.96 -25.54 -3.87
N MET A 38 2.78 -26.09 -4.75
CA MET A 38 2.37 -27.05 -5.76
C MET A 38 3.05 -28.39 -5.55
N ASN A 39 2.28 -29.43 -5.32
CA ASN A 39 2.79 -30.78 -5.20
C ASN A 39 2.99 -31.39 -6.59
N VAL A 40 4.20 -31.85 -6.87
CA VAL A 40 4.61 -32.44 -8.16
C VAL A 40 5.29 -33.78 -7.90
N LYS A 41 5.04 -34.77 -8.73
CA LYS A 41 5.78 -36.05 -8.72
C LYS A 41 6.82 -36.07 -9.83
N ILE A 42 8.08 -36.32 -9.46
CA ILE A 42 9.20 -36.44 -10.41
C ILE A 42 9.76 -37.87 -10.31
N CYS A 43 9.69 -38.65 -11.37
CA CYS A 43 10.15 -40.06 -11.40
C CYS A 43 9.64 -40.86 -10.18
N SER A 44 8.36 -40.73 -9.83
CA SER A 44 7.68 -41.35 -8.68
C SER A 44 8.08 -40.80 -7.28
N VAL A 45 8.99 -39.84 -7.18
CA VAL A 45 9.37 -39.17 -5.96
C VAL A 45 8.45 -37.96 -5.75
N SER A 46 7.88 -37.81 -4.57
CA SER A 46 7.10 -36.64 -4.22
C SER A 46 8.01 -35.41 -4.10
N CYS A 47 7.61 -34.30 -4.67
CA CYS A 47 8.29 -33.01 -4.59
C CYS A 47 7.27 -31.90 -4.33
N ALA A 48 7.68 -30.83 -3.66
CA ALA A 48 6.88 -29.63 -3.50
C ALA A 48 7.60 -28.42 -4.12
N LEU A 49 6.94 -27.75 -5.04
CA LEU A 49 7.40 -26.48 -5.59
C LEU A 49 6.71 -25.37 -4.82
N VAL A 50 7.50 -24.48 -4.27
CA VAL A 50 7.03 -23.34 -3.46
C VAL A 50 7.45 -22.04 -4.13
N SER A 51 6.55 -21.10 -4.20
CA SER A 51 6.80 -19.77 -4.78
C SER A 51 5.91 -18.70 -4.13
N ILE A 52 6.26 -17.44 -4.33
CA ILE A 52 5.42 -16.31 -3.94
C ILE A 52 4.68 -15.80 -5.18
N GLU A 53 3.37 -15.67 -5.05
CA GLU A 53 2.50 -15.20 -6.11
C GLU A 53 2.86 -13.77 -6.54
N GLY A 54 2.87 -13.50 -7.85
CA GLY A 54 3.23 -12.20 -8.42
C GLY A 54 4.72 -11.86 -8.40
N MET A 55 5.57 -12.72 -7.81
CA MET A 55 7.02 -12.52 -7.76
C MET A 55 7.78 -13.31 -8.81
N ILE A 56 7.16 -14.31 -9.40
CA ILE A 56 7.74 -15.23 -10.39
C ILE A 56 7.08 -15.06 -11.75
N SER A 57 7.84 -15.36 -12.82
CA SER A 57 7.30 -15.45 -14.17
C SER A 57 6.68 -16.84 -14.38
N THR A 58 5.38 -16.88 -14.63
CA THR A 58 4.66 -18.13 -14.93
C THR A 58 5.13 -18.79 -16.22
N SER A 59 5.50 -17.99 -17.23
CA SER A 59 6.08 -18.50 -18.48
C SER A 59 7.46 -19.12 -18.24
N ALA A 60 8.35 -18.43 -17.49
CA ALA A 60 9.65 -18.96 -17.14
C ALA A 60 9.53 -20.23 -16.27
N MET A 61 8.59 -20.26 -15.33
CA MET A 61 8.31 -21.47 -14.53
C MET A 61 7.89 -22.65 -15.41
N SER A 62 7.02 -22.40 -16.38
CA SER A 62 6.54 -23.44 -17.31
C SER A 62 7.67 -23.99 -18.17
N GLU A 63 8.48 -23.12 -18.77
CA GLU A 63 9.53 -23.53 -19.69
C GLU A 63 10.79 -24.05 -18.99
N LEU A 64 11.21 -23.40 -17.90
CA LEU A 64 12.50 -23.69 -17.26
C LEU A 64 12.39 -24.75 -16.15
N ILE A 65 11.21 -24.97 -15.59
CA ILE A 65 11.01 -25.96 -14.51
C ILE A 65 10.11 -27.10 -14.97
N PHE A 66 8.86 -26.83 -15.39
CA PHE A 66 7.91 -27.91 -15.65
C PHE A 66 8.25 -28.72 -16.88
N ARG A 67 8.65 -28.07 -17.97
CA ARG A 67 8.99 -28.79 -19.21
C ARG A 67 10.15 -29.79 -19.03
N PRO A 68 11.31 -29.43 -18.41
CA PRO A 68 12.37 -30.39 -18.14
C PRO A 68 11.95 -31.52 -17.19
N ILE A 69 11.12 -31.22 -16.18
CA ILE A 69 10.58 -32.22 -15.25
C ILE A 69 9.70 -33.24 -16.00
N MET A 70 8.84 -32.77 -16.89
CA MET A 70 7.96 -33.63 -17.69
C MET A 70 8.77 -34.53 -18.66
N GLU A 71 9.78 -33.97 -19.33
CA GLU A 71 10.66 -34.70 -20.21
C GLU A 71 11.45 -35.79 -19.47
N LEU A 72 11.95 -35.48 -18.26
CA LEU A 72 12.62 -36.50 -17.44
C LEU A 72 11.67 -37.62 -17.01
N SER A 73 10.48 -37.25 -16.52
CA SER A 73 9.48 -38.20 -16.04
C SER A 73 8.99 -39.11 -17.17
N ALA A 74 8.99 -38.65 -18.44
CA ALA A 74 8.69 -39.44 -19.61
C ALA A 74 9.80 -40.44 -19.94
N ARG A 75 11.06 -40.11 -19.67
CA ARG A 75 12.22 -40.98 -19.95
C ARG A 75 12.53 -41.99 -18.84
N LYS A 76 12.29 -41.59 -17.55
CA LYS A 76 12.55 -42.42 -16.36
C LYS A 76 11.31 -42.49 -15.48
N SER A 77 10.67 -43.65 -15.40
CA SER A 77 9.47 -43.84 -14.59
C SER A 77 9.74 -44.04 -13.11
N LYS A 78 10.96 -44.43 -12.70
CA LYS A 78 11.35 -44.61 -11.29
C LYS A 78 12.71 -43.98 -11.02
N GLY A 79 12.85 -43.25 -9.95
CA GLY A 79 14.10 -42.64 -9.48
C GLY A 79 14.17 -42.61 -7.95
N ASN A 80 15.39 -42.46 -7.40
CA ASN A 80 15.60 -42.23 -5.98
C ASN A 80 15.64 -40.71 -5.71
N ALA A 81 15.36 -40.26 -4.49
CA ALA A 81 15.36 -38.87 -4.08
C ALA A 81 16.67 -38.13 -4.47
N GLU A 82 17.84 -38.75 -4.23
CA GLU A 82 19.13 -38.18 -4.60
C GLU A 82 19.31 -38.05 -6.12
N GLN A 83 18.83 -39.00 -6.93
CA GLN A 83 18.88 -38.91 -8.38
C GLN A 83 18.01 -37.77 -8.91
N VAL A 84 16.82 -37.57 -8.34
CA VAL A 84 15.93 -36.46 -8.69
C VAL A 84 16.59 -35.13 -8.30
N PHE A 85 17.20 -35.07 -7.13
CA PHE A 85 17.90 -33.88 -6.66
C PHE A 85 19.11 -33.54 -7.55
N ASP A 86 19.92 -34.55 -7.91
CA ASP A 86 21.06 -34.37 -8.83
C ASP A 86 20.62 -33.90 -10.22
N PHE A 87 19.52 -34.40 -10.73
CA PHE A 87 18.95 -33.91 -11.98
C PHE A 87 18.53 -32.43 -11.87
N LEU A 88 17.83 -32.08 -10.80
CA LEU A 88 17.39 -30.70 -10.54
C LEU A 88 18.58 -29.75 -10.38
N THR A 89 19.73 -30.24 -9.86
CA THR A 89 20.92 -29.41 -9.62
C THR A 89 21.92 -29.39 -10.77
N LYS A 90 22.10 -30.50 -11.49
CA LYS A 90 23.21 -30.66 -12.43
C LYS A 90 22.78 -30.72 -13.89
N GLU A 91 21.68 -31.42 -14.20
CA GLU A 91 21.31 -31.77 -15.57
C GLU A 91 20.23 -30.87 -16.19
N SER A 92 19.49 -30.10 -15.38
CA SER A 92 18.47 -29.20 -15.90
C SER A 92 19.11 -28.00 -16.60
N LEU A 93 19.25 -28.06 -17.90
CA LEU A 93 20.03 -27.12 -18.73
C LEU A 93 19.41 -25.74 -18.91
N LEU A 94 18.18 -25.48 -18.46
CA LEU A 94 17.41 -24.32 -18.85
C LEU A 94 17.28 -23.25 -17.76
N ALA A 95 17.57 -23.54 -16.48
CA ALA A 95 17.45 -22.54 -15.42
C ALA A 95 18.72 -21.70 -15.31
N ALA A 96 18.58 -20.39 -15.42
CA ALA A 96 19.68 -19.46 -15.46
C ALA A 96 20.46 -19.38 -14.13
N GLU A 97 19.79 -19.40 -12.98
CA GLU A 97 20.41 -19.33 -11.66
C GLU A 97 19.85 -20.43 -10.76
N ARG A 98 20.75 -21.24 -10.20
CA ARG A 98 20.40 -22.35 -9.30
C ARG A 98 21.27 -22.32 -8.05
N LYS A 99 20.66 -22.61 -6.90
CA LYS A 99 21.37 -22.73 -5.64
C LYS A 99 20.74 -23.82 -4.78
N THR A 100 21.59 -24.57 -4.06
CA THR A 100 21.12 -25.48 -3.01
C THR A 100 21.08 -24.76 -1.68
N VAL A 101 20.03 -24.97 -0.91
CA VAL A 101 19.81 -24.40 0.41
C VAL A 101 19.53 -25.50 1.43
N PHE A 102 19.95 -25.29 2.68
CA PHE A 102 19.91 -26.30 3.74
C PHE A 102 19.08 -25.85 4.97
N ASN A 103 18.67 -24.58 5.01
CA ASN A 103 17.97 -23.99 6.16
C ASN A 103 16.77 -23.14 5.70
N TYR A 104 15.80 -22.96 6.61
CA TYR A 104 14.61 -22.18 6.31
C TYR A 104 14.89 -20.68 6.13
N GLY A 105 15.94 -20.14 6.76
CA GLY A 105 16.30 -18.74 6.59
C GLY A 105 16.64 -18.40 5.14
N ASP A 106 17.47 -19.24 4.51
CA ASP A 106 17.83 -19.07 3.09
C ASP A 106 16.63 -19.32 2.18
N VAL A 107 15.82 -20.36 2.47
CA VAL A 107 14.56 -20.61 1.74
C VAL A 107 13.68 -19.37 1.71
N ILE A 108 13.41 -18.75 2.86
CA ILE A 108 12.55 -17.57 2.97
C ILE A 108 13.16 -16.37 2.24
N GLN A 109 14.47 -16.16 2.40
CA GLN A 109 15.19 -15.08 1.73
C GLN A 109 15.06 -15.18 0.21
N PHE A 110 15.21 -16.37 -0.36
CA PHE A 110 15.07 -16.58 -1.80
C PHE A 110 13.62 -16.47 -2.26
N LEU A 111 12.67 -17.08 -1.54
CA LEU A 111 11.23 -16.97 -1.85
C LEU A 111 10.79 -15.50 -1.95
N PHE A 112 11.12 -14.68 -0.94
CA PHE A 112 10.77 -13.25 -0.94
C PHE A 112 11.63 -12.40 -1.90
N SER A 113 12.60 -13.01 -2.57
CA SER A 113 13.35 -12.39 -3.65
C SER A 113 12.87 -12.81 -5.04
N GLY A 114 11.77 -13.57 -5.14
CA GLY A 114 11.15 -13.98 -6.40
C GLY A 114 11.76 -15.24 -7.00
N PHE A 115 12.33 -16.09 -6.17
CA PHE A 115 12.81 -17.41 -6.61
C PHE A 115 11.76 -18.47 -6.30
N ALA A 116 11.74 -19.54 -7.09
CA ALA A 116 11.00 -20.75 -6.75
C ALA A 116 11.91 -21.74 -6.03
N VAL A 117 11.35 -22.49 -5.08
CA VAL A 117 12.08 -23.47 -4.27
C VAL A 117 11.42 -24.84 -4.45
N ILE A 118 12.22 -25.86 -4.77
CA ILE A 118 11.76 -27.24 -4.89
C ILE A 118 12.32 -28.08 -3.73
N PHE A 119 11.41 -28.66 -2.98
CA PHE A 119 11.68 -29.64 -1.93
C PHE A 119 11.51 -31.05 -2.50
N VAL A 120 12.38 -31.98 -2.11
CA VAL A 120 12.33 -33.37 -2.54
C VAL A 120 12.13 -34.24 -1.31
N GLU A 121 11.17 -35.16 -1.33
CA GLU A 121 10.86 -36.07 -0.23
C GLU A 121 12.09 -36.88 0.19
N GLY A 122 12.33 -36.93 1.49
CA GLY A 122 13.44 -37.65 2.10
C GLY A 122 14.75 -36.87 2.24
N LEU A 123 14.82 -35.62 1.75
CA LEU A 123 16.05 -34.81 1.80
C LEU A 123 15.85 -33.57 2.67
N SER A 124 16.89 -33.22 3.48
CA SER A 124 16.95 -31.98 4.28
C SER A 124 17.64 -30.84 3.51
N LYS A 125 17.42 -30.76 2.22
CA LYS A 125 17.96 -29.74 1.33
C LYS A 125 16.95 -29.43 0.22
N ALA A 126 16.97 -28.20 -0.30
CA ALA A 126 16.08 -27.77 -1.36
C ALA A 126 16.87 -27.08 -2.49
N VAL A 127 16.29 -27.07 -3.69
CA VAL A 127 16.87 -26.38 -4.85
C VAL A 127 16.09 -25.10 -5.12
N VAL A 128 16.81 -24.00 -5.29
CA VAL A 128 16.26 -22.67 -5.59
C VAL A 128 16.50 -22.37 -7.07
N TYR A 129 15.48 -21.82 -7.74
CA TYR A 129 15.52 -21.42 -9.15
C TYR A 129 15.23 -19.94 -9.31
N GLY A 130 16.13 -19.23 -10.03
CA GLY A 130 15.95 -17.82 -10.39
C GLY A 130 15.00 -17.68 -11.57
N ILE A 131 13.71 -17.55 -11.29
CA ILE A 131 12.65 -17.34 -12.29
C ILE A 131 11.88 -16.03 -12.00
N GLN A 132 12.60 -15.04 -11.55
CA GLN A 132 12.03 -13.73 -11.25
C GLN A 132 11.31 -13.16 -12.48
N GLY A 133 10.09 -12.72 -12.30
CA GLY A 133 9.27 -12.15 -13.35
C GLY A 133 8.16 -11.36 -12.72
N TYR A 134 8.40 -10.08 -12.58
CA TYR A 134 7.36 -9.14 -12.22
C TYR A 134 6.59 -8.79 -13.49
N ASP A 135 5.27 -8.73 -13.41
CA ASP A 135 4.49 -8.12 -14.48
C ASP A 135 4.94 -6.67 -14.63
N LYS A 136 5.74 -6.43 -15.66
CA LYS A 136 6.26 -5.11 -16.04
C LYS A 136 5.19 -4.33 -16.82
N ARG A 137 3.93 -4.39 -16.45
CA ARG A 137 2.99 -3.41 -16.96
C ARG A 137 3.47 -2.05 -16.50
N SER A 138 3.41 -1.08 -17.39
CA SER A 138 3.77 0.30 -17.14
C SER A 138 3.13 0.78 -15.82
N VAL A 139 3.91 0.71 -14.75
CA VAL A 139 3.57 1.33 -13.49
C VAL A 139 3.54 2.81 -13.79
N SER A 140 2.36 3.43 -13.75
CA SER A 140 2.21 4.85 -14.00
C SER A 140 2.78 5.66 -12.83
N GLU A 141 3.12 6.90 -13.11
CA GLU A 141 3.49 7.85 -12.07
C GLU A 141 2.27 8.17 -11.18
N PRO A 142 2.47 8.42 -9.87
CA PRO A 142 1.40 8.83 -8.97
C PRO A 142 0.72 10.10 -9.49
N ALA A 143 -0.59 10.07 -9.60
CA ALA A 143 -1.36 11.21 -10.11
C ALA A 143 -1.70 12.22 -9.02
N SER A 144 -1.91 11.76 -7.78
CA SER A 144 -2.35 12.57 -6.64
C SER A 144 -1.24 12.91 -5.65
N GLU A 145 -0.16 12.10 -5.59
CA GLU A 145 0.91 12.24 -4.59
C GLU A 145 2.28 12.44 -5.25
N GLN A 146 2.54 13.65 -5.75
CA GLN A 146 3.83 13.97 -6.36
C GLN A 146 4.93 14.13 -5.31
N THR A 147 6.11 13.58 -5.57
CA THR A 147 7.31 13.68 -4.71
C THR A 147 8.54 13.97 -5.55
N ILE A 148 9.54 14.61 -4.93
CA ILE A 148 10.74 15.08 -5.64
C ILE A 148 11.79 13.97 -5.78
N MET A 149 12.04 13.20 -4.72
CA MET A 149 13.16 12.24 -4.66
C MET A 149 12.76 10.80 -4.31
N CYS A 150 11.48 10.48 -4.29
CA CYS A 150 11.00 9.13 -3.97
C CYS A 150 10.73 8.29 -5.21
N ALA A 151 10.42 7.00 -5.01
CA ALA A 151 10.00 6.12 -6.10
C ALA A 151 8.77 6.71 -6.82
N GLN A 152 8.75 6.64 -8.14
CA GLN A 152 7.66 7.19 -8.95
C GLN A 152 6.66 6.13 -9.42
N ASP A 153 6.73 4.94 -8.83
CA ASP A 153 5.76 3.89 -9.12
C ASP A 153 4.50 4.03 -8.26
N SER A 154 3.37 3.78 -8.88
CA SER A 154 2.03 3.82 -8.30
C SER A 154 1.39 2.43 -8.34
N PHE A 155 0.38 2.20 -7.52
CA PHE A 155 -0.46 1.02 -7.61
C PHE A 155 -1.31 1.04 -8.90
N THR A 156 -1.77 -0.14 -9.28
CA THR A 156 -2.63 -0.38 -10.44
C THR A 156 -4.02 -0.84 -9.97
N GLU A 157 -4.94 -1.03 -10.90
CA GLU A 157 -6.26 -1.58 -10.60
C GLU A 157 -6.22 -3.06 -10.21
N THR A 158 -5.13 -3.78 -10.53
CA THR A 158 -5.00 -5.21 -10.27
C THR A 158 -4.41 -5.49 -8.89
N ILE A 159 -5.20 -6.04 -7.99
CA ILE A 159 -4.80 -6.33 -6.60
C ILE A 159 -3.56 -7.21 -6.49
N ARG A 160 -3.40 -8.22 -7.38
CA ARG A 160 -2.25 -9.14 -7.37
C ARG A 160 -0.94 -8.43 -7.69
N THR A 161 -0.96 -7.50 -8.65
CA THR A 161 0.18 -6.63 -8.96
C THR A 161 0.53 -5.77 -7.74
N ASN A 162 -0.46 -5.16 -7.10
CA ASN A 162 -0.28 -4.29 -5.95
C ASN A 162 0.33 -5.03 -4.74
N ILE A 163 -0.15 -6.24 -4.46
CA ILE A 163 0.42 -7.13 -3.43
C ILE A 163 1.90 -7.42 -3.72
N SER A 164 2.25 -7.72 -4.97
CA SER A 164 3.62 -8.01 -5.37
C SER A 164 4.56 -6.79 -5.21
N LEU A 165 4.07 -5.58 -5.48
CA LEU A 165 4.82 -4.33 -5.29
C LEU A 165 5.20 -4.10 -3.82
N VAL A 166 4.30 -4.43 -2.89
CA VAL A 166 4.57 -4.34 -1.45
C VAL A 166 5.51 -5.46 -1.01
N ARG A 167 5.24 -6.71 -1.41
CA ARG A 167 6.06 -7.88 -1.05
C ARG A 167 7.52 -7.72 -1.50
N ARG A 168 7.74 -7.16 -2.69
CA ARG A 168 9.08 -6.89 -3.24
C ARG A 168 9.89 -5.92 -2.38
N ARG A 169 9.22 -4.94 -1.73
CA ARG A 169 9.86 -3.96 -0.85
C ARG A 169 10.05 -4.48 0.57
N LEU A 170 9.06 -5.18 1.11
CA LEU A 170 9.06 -5.72 2.47
C LEU A 170 9.26 -7.24 2.42
N LYS A 171 10.52 -7.66 2.35
CA LYS A 171 10.96 -9.07 2.28
C LYS A 171 11.03 -9.70 3.66
N THR A 172 9.93 -9.70 4.39
CA THR A 172 9.87 -10.21 5.77
C THR A 172 8.73 -11.21 5.94
N PRO A 173 8.96 -12.29 6.73
CA PRO A 173 7.90 -13.23 7.06
C PRO A 173 6.81 -12.65 7.97
N SER A 174 7.05 -11.47 8.59
CA SER A 174 6.03 -10.79 9.42
C SER A 174 4.90 -10.19 8.60
N LEU A 175 5.12 -9.90 7.32
CA LEU A 175 4.10 -9.32 6.45
C LEU A 175 3.04 -10.37 6.10
N ARG A 176 1.78 -10.09 6.44
CA ARG A 176 0.63 -10.96 6.28
C ARG A 176 -0.33 -10.40 5.25
N PHE A 177 -0.83 -11.27 4.40
CA PHE A 177 -1.88 -10.99 3.43
C PHE A 177 -3.08 -11.91 3.70
N GLU A 178 -4.22 -11.31 4.00
CA GLU A 178 -5.48 -12.02 4.22
C GLU A 178 -6.48 -11.60 3.14
N MET A 179 -6.76 -12.51 2.21
CA MET A 179 -7.74 -12.27 1.15
C MET A 179 -9.14 -12.64 1.61
N MET A 180 -10.11 -11.85 1.18
CA MET A 180 -11.54 -12.10 1.34
C MET A 180 -12.30 -11.56 0.14
N GLN A 181 -13.52 -12.03 -0.06
CA GLN A 181 -14.40 -11.53 -1.11
C GLN A 181 -15.56 -10.77 -0.49
N ILE A 182 -15.81 -9.56 -1.00
CA ILE A 182 -16.88 -8.68 -0.54
C ILE A 182 -17.77 -8.31 -1.72
N GLY A 183 -19.08 -8.20 -1.46
CA GLY A 183 -20.10 -7.94 -2.48
C GLY A 183 -20.79 -9.21 -2.97
N LYS A 184 -22.11 -9.28 -2.83
CA LYS A 184 -22.91 -10.46 -3.21
C LYS A 184 -22.89 -10.73 -4.71
N ARG A 185 -22.81 -9.67 -5.52
CA ARG A 185 -22.84 -9.76 -7.00
C ARG A 185 -21.46 -9.56 -7.60
N SER A 186 -20.66 -8.62 -7.04
CA SER A 186 -19.34 -8.33 -7.58
C SER A 186 -18.29 -9.36 -7.16
N SER A 187 -18.44 -9.98 -5.97
CA SER A 187 -17.45 -10.89 -5.38
C SER A 187 -16.03 -10.32 -5.48
N THR A 188 -15.89 -9.01 -5.15
CA THR A 188 -14.64 -8.27 -5.31
C THR A 188 -13.59 -8.77 -4.33
N ASP A 189 -12.41 -9.05 -4.83
CA ASP A 189 -11.28 -9.46 -4.01
C ASP A 189 -10.79 -8.26 -3.17
N VAL A 190 -10.70 -8.47 -1.87
CA VAL A 190 -10.22 -7.49 -0.89
C VAL A 190 -9.14 -8.14 -0.05
N CYS A 191 -7.99 -7.49 0.06
CA CYS A 191 -6.86 -8.01 0.83
C CYS A 191 -6.50 -7.09 1.98
N MET A 192 -6.59 -7.61 3.20
CA MET A 192 -6.09 -6.97 4.40
C MET A 192 -4.62 -7.30 4.59
N VAL A 193 -3.78 -6.27 4.74
CA VAL A 193 -2.31 -6.40 4.85
C VAL A 193 -1.83 -5.74 6.12
N TYR A 194 -0.97 -6.43 6.86
CA TYR A 194 -0.41 -5.91 8.11
C TYR A 194 0.91 -6.61 8.48
N MET A 195 1.67 -5.98 9.37
CA MET A 195 2.87 -6.57 9.96
C MET A 195 2.50 -7.25 11.29
N SER A 196 2.64 -8.58 11.38
CA SER A 196 2.24 -9.37 12.57
C SER A 196 3.03 -9.03 13.83
N ASP A 197 4.22 -8.45 13.69
CA ASP A 197 5.09 -8.06 14.80
C ASP A 197 4.88 -6.60 15.24
N ARG A 198 4.09 -5.81 14.50
CA ARG A 198 3.92 -4.37 14.75
C ARG A 198 2.47 -3.94 14.88
N ALA A 199 1.58 -4.53 14.12
CA ALA A 199 0.16 -4.20 14.17
C ALA A 199 -0.47 -4.68 15.49
N SER A 200 -1.38 -3.89 16.03
CA SER A 200 -2.17 -4.30 17.20
C SER A 200 -3.11 -5.45 16.81
N SER A 201 -3.05 -6.55 17.57
CA SER A 201 -3.94 -7.70 17.37
C SER A 201 -5.41 -7.31 17.43
N ASP A 202 -5.77 -6.43 18.39
CA ASP A 202 -7.14 -5.96 18.58
C ASP A 202 -7.64 -5.14 17.39
N ALA A 203 -6.76 -4.31 16.79
CA ALA A 203 -7.11 -3.55 15.60
C ALA A 203 -7.28 -4.46 14.39
N VAL A 204 -6.41 -5.46 14.22
CA VAL A 204 -6.49 -6.44 13.14
C VAL A 204 -7.80 -7.24 13.26
N ASP A 205 -8.13 -7.74 14.45
CA ASP A 205 -9.36 -8.53 14.68
C ASP A 205 -10.63 -7.70 14.50
N ARG A 206 -10.60 -6.44 14.93
CA ARG A 206 -11.71 -5.49 14.72
C ARG A 206 -11.94 -5.26 13.24
N LEU A 207 -10.92 -4.89 12.51
CA LEU A 207 -11.01 -4.64 11.07
C LEU A 207 -11.46 -5.89 10.30
N ARG A 208 -10.93 -7.07 10.67
CA ARG A 208 -11.33 -8.34 10.06
C ARG A 208 -12.83 -8.61 10.26
N LYS A 209 -13.37 -8.32 11.45
CA LYS A 209 -14.81 -8.46 11.74
C LYS A 209 -15.65 -7.47 10.94
N GLN A 210 -15.19 -6.22 10.82
CA GLN A 210 -15.88 -5.19 10.05
C GLN A 210 -15.94 -5.58 8.58
N LEU A 211 -14.81 -5.92 7.96
CA LEU A 211 -14.76 -6.32 6.55
C LEU A 211 -15.67 -7.53 6.26
N LYS A 212 -15.66 -8.55 7.13
CA LYS A 212 -16.55 -9.71 7.01
C LYS A 212 -18.03 -9.38 7.24
N GLY A 213 -18.31 -8.30 7.96
CA GLY A 213 -19.66 -7.83 8.25
C GLY A 213 -20.30 -7.00 7.13
N ILE A 214 -19.56 -6.58 6.14
CA ILE A 214 -20.04 -5.75 5.04
C ILE A 214 -21.05 -6.53 4.19
N LYS A 215 -22.26 -6.00 4.06
CA LYS A 215 -23.36 -6.61 3.31
C LYS A 215 -23.76 -5.72 2.13
N LEU A 216 -22.84 -5.49 1.22
CA LEU A 216 -23.10 -4.78 -0.03
C LEU A 216 -23.40 -5.75 -1.17
N ASP A 217 -24.20 -5.34 -2.13
CA ASP A 217 -24.42 -6.12 -3.35
C ASP A 217 -23.21 -6.00 -4.30
N THR A 218 -22.64 -4.81 -4.40
CA THR A 218 -21.48 -4.54 -5.26
C THR A 218 -20.44 -3.66 -4.54
N VAL A 219 -19.17 -3.97 -4.74
CA VAL A 219 -18.02 -3.17 -4.32
C VAL A 219 -17.16 -2.97 -5.56
N LEU A 220 -17.03 -1.74 -6.03
CA LEU A 220 -16.32 -1.43 -7.27
C LEU A 220 -15.00 -0.68 -7.01
N THR A 221 -14.89 0.00 -5.88
CA THR A 221 -13.69 0.75 -5.47
C THR A 221 -13.53 0.73 -3.96
N SER A 222 -12.37 1.15 -3.46
CA SER A 222 -12.09 1.26 -2.02
C SER A 222 -13.05 2.18 -1.27
N GLY A 223 -13.58 3.23 -1.92
CA GLY A 223 -14.55 4.15 -1.31
C GLY A 223 -15.87 3.52 -0.88
N TYR A 224 -16.24 2.36 -1.44
CA TYR A 224 -17.45 1.63 -0.98
C TYR A 224 -17.26 0.99 0.40
N ILE A 225 -16.04 0.70 0.78
CA ILE A 225 -15.69 0.00 2.03
C ILE A 225 -15.39 0.99 3.15
N GLU A 226 -14.84 2.15 2.82
CA GLU A 226 -14.39 3.17 3.76
C GLU A 226 -15.42 3.51 4.85
N PRO A 227 -16.71 3.80 4.58
CA PRO A 227 -17.68 4.15 5.60
C PRO A 227 -17.89 3.04 6.64
N PHE A 228 -17.81 1.77 6.24
CA PHE A 228 -18.01 0.62 7.15
C PHE A 228 -16.82 0.38 8.07
N ILE A 229 -15.65 0.85 7.68
CA ILE A 229 -14.43 0.74 8.50
C ILE A 229 -14.33 1.93 9.43
N ASP A 230 -14.61 3.14 8.94
CA ASP A 230 -14.48 4.39 9.69
C ASP A 230 -15.40 4.43 10.91
N GLU A 231 -16.65 4.01 10.77
CA GLU A 231 -17.63 3.89 11.87
C GLU A 231 -17.14 3.02 13.04
N GLY A 232 -16.25 2.08 12.78
CA GLY A 232 -15.73 1.15 13.79
C GLY A 232 -14.57 1.68 14.62
N PHE A 233 -13.90 2.74 14.22
CA PHE A 233 -12.79 3.34 14.97
C PHE A 233 -13.21 4.51 15.89
N GLY A 234 -14.48 4.90 15.89
CA GLY A 234 -15.06 5.91 16.77
C GLY A 234 -16.00 6.88 16.05
N SER A 235 -16.81 7.60 16.79
CA SER A 235 -17.74 8.62 16.26
C SER A 235 -17.05 9.96 16.02
N SER A 236 -15.95 9.98 15.29
CA SER A 236 -15.23 11.21 14.93
C SER A 236 -15.84 11.84 13.67
N VAL A 237 -15.95 13.17 13.64
CA VAL A 237 -16.32 13.93 12.44
C VAL A 237 -15.19 13.86 11.39
N PHE A 238 -13.95 13.59 11.83
CA PHE A 238 -12.80 13.43 10.95
C PHE A 238 -12.62 11.97 10.61
N SER A 239 -12.42 11.66 9.32
CA SER A 239 -12.08 10.30 8.88
C SER A 239 -10.80 9.82 9.56
N GLN A 240 -10.88 8.61 10.10
CA GLN A 240 -9.73 7.91 10.68
C GLN A 240 -9.05 7.00 9.65
N MET A 241 -9.40 7.18 8.42
CA MET A 241 -8.85 6.48 7.26
C MET A 241 -8.00 7.44 6.43
N ALA A 242 -6.93 6.93 5.90
CA ALA A 242 -6.17 7.60 4.84
C ALA A 242 -6.09 6.67 3.64
N TYR A 243 -5.74 7.21 2.51
CA TYR A 243 -5.51 6.41 1.29
C TYR A 243 -4.23 6.88 0.61
N SER A 244 -3.60 5.97 -0.12
CA SER A 244 -2.42 6.28 -0.93
C SER A 244 -2.39 5.38 -2.15
N GLU A 245 -1.92 5.93 -3.27
CA GLU A 245 -1.62 5.18 -4.48
C GLU A 245 -0.14 4.76 -4.57
N ARG A 246 0.66 5.08 -3.53
CA ARG A 246 2.11 4.89 -3.52
C ARG A 246 2.53 3.65 -2.71
N PRO A 247 3.22 2.70 -3.35
CA PRO A 247 3.72 1.50 -2.66
C PRO A 247 4.75 1.80 -1.55
N ASP A 248 5.57 2.83 -1.69
CA ASP A 248 6.56 3.24 -0.69
C ASP A 248 5.89 3.81 0.58
N MET A 249 4.83 4.62 0.43
CA MET A 249 4.03 5.12 1.54
C MET A 249 3.36 3.96 2.29
N ILE A 250 2.73 3.03 1.57
CA ILE A 250 2.08 1.87 2.18
C ILE A 250 3.10 1.02 2.96
N CYS A 251 4.29 0.76 2.41
CA CYS A 251 5.35 0.05 3.12
C CYS A 251 5.78 0.78 4.41
N THR A 252 5.86 2.10 4.36
CA THR A 252 6.20 2.93 5.53
C THR A 252 5.11 2.83 6.60
N ARG A 253 3.84 2.92 6.23
CA ARG A 253 2.69 2.81 7.15
C ARG A 253 2.58 1.41 7.77
N LEU A 254 2.76 0.36 6.97
CA LEU A 254 2.84 -1.02 7.48
C LEU A 254 3.97 -1.18 8.51
N ASN A 255 5.13 -0.60 8.24
CA ASN A 255 6.27 -0.63 9.16
C ASN A 255 6.02 0.16 10.46
N GLN A 256 5.10 1.12 10.46
CA GLN A 256 4.61 1.85 11.63
C GLN A 256 3.52 1.10 12.40
N GLY A 257 3.10 -0.10 11.95
CA GLY A 257 2.06 -0.91 12.59
C GLY A 257 0.64 -0.59 12.12
N ARG A 258 0.48 0.16 11.02
CA ARG A 258 -0.83 0.38 10.39
C ARG A 258 -1.26 -0.86 9.62
N ILE A 259 -2.57 -0.95 9.40
CA ILE A 259 -3.19 -2.00 8.59
C ILE A 259 -3.62 -1.37 7.27
N CYS A 260 -3.36 -2.05 6.17
CA CYS A 260 -3.72 -1.56 4.84
C CYS A 260 -4.75 -2.49 4.20
N VAL A 261 -5.72 -1.92 3.49
CA VAL A 261 -6.76 -2.66 2.78
C VAL A 261 -6.68 -2.35 1.29
N PHE A 262 -6.40 -3.39 0.52
CA PHE A 262 -6.38 -3.37 -0.93
C PHE A 262 -7.72 -3.86 -1.46
N VAL A 263 -8.24 -3.20 -2.47
CA VAL A 263 -9.49 -3.55 -3.14
C VAL A 263 -9.20 -3.70 -4.63
N ASP A 264 -9.63 -4.79 -5.23
CA ASP A 264 -9.46 -4.99 -6.67
C ASP A 264 -10.27 -3.95 -7.46
N GLY A 265 -9.72 -3.49 -8.58
CA GLY A 265 -10.33 -2.45 -9.42
C GLY A 265 -10.00 -1.01 -9.03
N THR A 266 -9.11 -0.77 -8.04
CA THR A 266 -8.69 0.58 -7.64
C THR A 266 -7.21 0.64 -7.30
N PRO A 267 -6.48 1.71 -7.69
CA PRO A 267 -5.10 1.92 -7.30
C PRO A 267 -4.97 2.50 -5.87
N PHE A 268 -6.07 2.91 -5.24
CA PHE A 268 -6.05 3.50 -3.90
C PHE A 268 -6.15 2.45 -2.81
N VAL A 269 -5.13 2.39 -1.96
CA VAL A 269 -5.06 1.50 -0.81
C VAL A 269 -5.47 2.28 0.43
N LEU A 270 -6.41 1.73 1.20
CA LEU A 270 -6.86 2.32 2.46
C LEU A 270 -5.86 1.99 3.58
N ILE A 271 -5.60 2.97 4.45
CA ILE A 271 -4.70 2.88 5.60
C ILE A 271 -5.52 3.13 6.86
N CYS A 272 -5.49 2.21 7.81
CA CYS A 272 -6.23 2.34 9.06
C CYS A 272 -5.48 1.76 10.29
N PRO A 273 -5.69 2.36 11.47
CA PRO A 273 -6.24 3.70 11.67
C PRO A 273 -5.27 4.78 11.21
N SER A 274 -5.77 5.92 10.75
CA SER A 274 -4.97 7.11 10.44
C SER A 274 -5.17 8.19 11.49
N LEU A 275 -4.13 8.95 11.77
CA LEU A 275 -4.17 10.10 12.68
C LEU A 275 -4.25 11.39 11.89
N PHE A 276 -5.01 12.38 12.39
CA PHE A 276 -5.10 13.71 11.76
C PHE A 276 -3.72 14.33 11.47
N ALA A 277 -2.76 14.16 12.38
CA ALA A 277 -1.39 14.62 12.20
C ALA A 277 -0.65 13.99 11.00
N GLU A 278 -1.10 12.82 10.52
CA GLU A 278 -0.49 12.13 9.38
C GLU A 278 -0.83 12.79 8.04
N ASN A 279 -1.90 13.60 7.98
CA ASN A 279 -2.26 14.38 6.79
C ASN A 279 -1.21 15.46 6.45
N PHE A 280 -0.38 15.87 7.42
CA PHE A 280 0.72 16.82 7.22
C PHE A 280 2.04 16.14 6.85
N GLN A 281 2.07 14.81 6.76
CA GLN A 281 3.26 14.02 6.44
C GLN A 281 3.22 13.60 4.98
N THR A 282 4.28 13.96 4.26
CA THR A 282 4.52 13.52 2.87
C THR A 282 5.63 12.46 2.84
N MET A 283 5.78 11.74 1.73
CA MET A 283 6.84 10.74 1.60
C MET A 283 8.24 11.36 1.67
N ASP A 284 8.40 12.60 1.20
CA ASP A 284 9.66 13.34 1.29
C ASP A 284 10.12 13.55 2.74
N ASP A 285 9.18 13.62 3.71
CA ASP A 285 9.49 13.73 5.14
C ASP A 285 10.29 12.54 5.69
N PHE A 286 10.28 11.38 5.00
CA PHE A 286 11.02 10.18 5.41
C PHE A 286 12.39 10.05 4.72
N THR A 287 12.65 10.86 3.70
CA THR A 287 13.88 10.82 2.91
C THR A 287 14.83 11.97 3.21
N GLU A 288 14.29 13.07 3.73
CA GLU A 288 15.04 14.30 4.03
C GLU A 288 15.67 14.31 5.44
N LYS A 289 16.56 15.26 5.69
CA LYS A 289 17.22 15.42 6.99
C LYS A 289 16.22 15.76 8.11
N PRO A 290 16.31 15.14 9.30
CA PRO A 290 15.33 15.30 10.37
C PRO A 290 15.09 16.76 10.80
N PHE A 291 16.11 17.59 10.81
CA PHE A 291 15.99 19.02 11.16
C PHE A 291 15.10 19.76 10.16
N TYR A 292 15.34 19.57 8.86
CA TYR A 292 14.56 20.18 7.79
C TYR A 292 13.10 19.71 7.83
N VAL A 293 12.89 18.40 7.97
CA VAL A 293 11.55 17.80 8.08
C VAL A 293 10.77 18.37 9.28
N THR A 294 11.42 18.50 10.43
CA THR A 294 10.79 19.07 11.62
C THR A 294 10.36 20.51 11.39
N PHE A 295 11.24 21.32 10.80
CA PHE A 295 10.94 22.70 10.44
C PHE A 295 9.75 22.78 9.46
N MET A 296 9.76 21.97 8.39
CA MET A 296 8.67 21.95 7.40
C MET A 296 7.34 21.50 8.00
N ARG A 297 7.35 20.54 8.92
CA ARG A 297 6.14 20.13 9.64
C ARG A 297 5.56 21.26 10.52
N TRP A 298 6.41 21.95 11.26
CA TRP A 298 5.98 23.12 12.01
C TRP A 298 5.38 24.20 11.11
N LEU A 299 6.02 24.46 9.96
CA LEU A 299 5.50 25.42 8.98
C LEU A 299 4.12 25.00 8.45
N LYS A 300 3.93 23.70 8.13
CA LYS A 300 2.63 23.16 7.68
C LYS A 300 1.55 23.32 8.77
N TYR A 301 1.86 23.04 10.05
CA TYR A 301 0.92 23.24 11.15
C TYR A 301 0.56 24.70 11.35
N ILE A 302 1.56 25.59 11.34
CA ILE A 302 1.33 27.04 11.47
C ILE A 302 0.46 27.54 10.31
N ALA A 303 0.78 27.15 9.07
CA ALA A 303 0.00 27.50 7.89
C ALA A 303 -1.46 27.02 8.00
N PHE A 304 -1.69 25.80 8.49
CA PHE A 304 -3.04 25.27 8.72
C PHE A 304 -3.80 26.11 9.75
N PHE A 305 -3.19 26.40 10.92
CA PHE A 305 -3.83 27.22 11.95
C PHE A 305 -4.11 28.62 11.47
N LEU A 306 -3.18 29.24 10.72
CA LEU A 306 -3.39 30.55 10.12
C LEU A 306 -4.53 30.53 9.11
N ALA A 307 -4.58 29.53 8.22
CA ALA A 307 -5.65 29.41 7.22
C ALA A 307 -7.05 29.31 7.86
N VAL A 308 -7.16 28.60 8.99
CA VAL A 308 -8.42 28.48 9.73
C VAL A 308 -8.75 29.73 10.55
N ALA A 309 -7.77 30.32 11.21
CA ALA A 309 -7.98 31.42 12.13
C ALA A 309 -8.03 32.79 11.44
N PHE A 310 -7.34 32.97 10.32
CA PHE A 310 -7.12 34.28 9.70
C PHE A 310 -8.41 35.00 9.27
N PRO A 311 -9.40 34.34 8.62
CA PRO A 311 -10.64 35.01 8.26
C PRO A 311 -11.42 35.53 9.48
N GLY A 312 -11.50 34.73 10.54
CA GLY A 312 -12.13 35.14 11.79
C GLY A 312 -11.37 36.25 12.52
N LEU A 313 -10.03 36.20 12.50
CA LEU A 313 -9.18 37.24 13.05
C LEU A 313 -9.34 38.57 12.30
N TYR A 314 -9.40 38.52 10.98
CA TYR A 314 -9.64 39.70 10.15
C TYR A 314 -10.97 40.37 10.50
N VAL A 315 -12.07 39.62 10.54
CA VAL A 315 -13.39 40.13 10.94
C VAL A 315 -13.36 40.71 12.34
N ALA A 316 -12.73 40.02 13.31
CA ALA A 316 -12.64 40.50 14.70
C ALA A 316 -11.85 41.80 14.80
N LEU A 317 -10.72 41.92 14.11
CA LEU A 317 -9.92 43.16 14.13
C LEU A 317 -10.65 44.31 13.44
N ALA A 318 -11.23 44.08 12.27
CA ALA A 318 -11.92 45.11 11.52
C ALA A 318 -13.17 45.63 12.24
N SER A 319 -13.95 44.70 12.87
CA SER A 319 -15.21 45.08 13.52
C SER A 319 -15.05 45.61 14.95
N PHE A 320 -14.05 45.15 15.73
CA PHE A 320 -13.95 45.46 17.15
C PHE A 320 -12.68 46.23 17.54
N HIS A 321 -11.63 46.18 16.70
CA HIS A 321 -10.33 46.81 16.97
C HIS A 321 -9.78 47.55 15.77
N PRO A 322 -10.55 48.48 15.17
CA PRO A 322 -10.12 49.19 13.93
C PRO A 322 -8.85 50.02 14.16
N GLU A 323 -8.51 50.38 15.41
CA GLU A 323 -7.29 51.10 15.79
C GLU A 323 -5.98 50.36 15.49
N VAL A 324 -6.04 49.05 15.22
CA VAL A 324 -4.88 48.24 14.79
C VAL A 324 -4.46 48.56 13.37
N PHE A 325 -5.39 48.99 12.54
CA PHE A 325 -5.14 49.35 11.16
C PHE A 325 -4.59 50.75 10.98
N THR A 326 -3.78 50.97 9.96
CA THR A 326 -3.34 52.32 9.61
C THR A 326 -4.54 53.16 9.18
N LEU A 327 -4.51 54.49 9.48
CA LEU A 327 -5.62 55.38 9.14
C LEU A 327 -6.05 55.32 7.67
N LYS A 328 -5.08 55.13 6.73
CA LYS A 328 -5.37 54.97 5.30
C LYS A 328 -6.16 53.71 5.01
N LEU A 329 -5.78 52.59 5.61
CA LEU A 329 -6.47 51.30 5.45
C LEU A 329 -7.87 51.34 6.05
N LEU A 330 -8.00 52.00 7.22
CA LEU A 330 -9.28 52.16 7.90
C LEU A 330 -10.27 52.99 7.09
N LEU A 331 -9.80 54.06 6.44
CA LEU A 331 -10.64 54.87 5.55
C LEU A 331 -11.08 54.07 4.31
N ASN A 332 -10.20 53.31 3.75
CA ASN A 332 -10.56 52.43 2.60
C ASN A 332 -11.59 51.37 3.02
N LEU A 333 -11.41 50.74 4.18
CA LEU A 333 -12.38 49.75 4.71
C LEU A 333 -13.75 50.40 4.95
N ALA A 334 -13.80 51.59 5.55
CA ALA A 334 -15.04 52.32 5.79
C ALA A 334 -15.78 52.70 4.50
N VAL A 335 -15.07 53.10 3.46
CA VAL A 335 -15.65 53.37 2.15
C VAL A 335 -16.18 52.10 1.49
N SER A 336 -15.44 50.97 1.60
CA SER A 336 -15.87 49.70 1.11
C SER A 336 -17.12 49.20 1.82
N GLU A 337 -17.17 49.26 3.15
CA GLU A 337 -18.37 48.87 3.93
C GLU A 337 -19.62 49.71 3.58
N GLU A 338 -19.48 51.01 3.29
CA GLU A 338 -20.60 51.85 2.86
C GLU A 338 -21.17 51.43 1.48
N SER A 339 -20.36 50.83 0.64
CA SER A 339 -20.76 50.36 -0.67
C SER A 339 -21.42 48.95 -0.70
N THR A 340 -21.25 48.15 0.35
CA THR A 340 -21.78 46.80 0.43
C THR A 340 -23.09 46.73 1.26
N PRO A 341 -24.10 45.94 0.79
CA PRO A 341 -25.39 45.86 1.51
C PRO A 341 -25.36 44.92 2.73
N TYR A 342 -24.24 44.26 3.02
CA TYR A 342 -24.10 43.25 4.05
C TYR A 342 -23.03 43.65 5.08
N PRO A 343 -23.18 43.22 6.37
CA PRO A 343 -22.10 43.38 7.34
C PRO A 343 -20.85 42.56 6.94
N LEU A 344 -19.67 43.07 7.27
CA LEU A 344 -18.38 42.46 6.93
C LEU A 344 -18.32 40.96 7.24
N THR A 345 -18.89 40.49 8.34
CA THR A 345 -18.93 39.08 8.72
C THR A 345 -19.64 38.22 7.65
N VAL A 346 -20.79 38.72 7.12
CA VAL A 346 -21.57 38.00 6.11
C VAL A 346 -20.84 38.02 4.79
N GLU A 347 -20.19 39.10 4.43
CA GLU A 347 -19.40 39.27 3.23
C GLU A 347 -18.24 38.24 3.20
N VAL A 348 -17.44 38.17 4.26
CA VAL A 348 -16.36 37.21 4.38
C VAL A 348 -16.87 35.75 4.30
N LEU A 349 -18.01 35.44 4.94
CA LEU A 349 -18.61 34.10 4.84
C LEU A 349 -19.07 33.76 3.42
N VAL A 350 -19.66 34.72 2.69
CA VAL A 350 -20.06 34.52 1.29
C VAL A 350 -18.86 34.33 0.39
N LEU A 351 -17.81 35.13 0.55
CA LEU A 351 -16.56 34.97 -0.19
C LEU A 351 -15.88 33.62 0.08
N MET A 352 -15.84 33.18 1.33
CA MET A 352 -15.31 31.86 1.67
C MET A 352 -16.13 30.73 1.03
N LEU A 353 -17.47 30.83 1.04
CA LEU A 353 -18.34 29.86 0.40
C LEU A 353 -18.14 29.83 -1.13
N LEU A 354 -18.06 30.98 -1.77
CA LEU A 354 -17.78 31.09 -3.22
C LEU A 354 -16.42 30.48 -3.56
N PHE A 355 -15.40 30.73 -2.74
CA PHE A 355 -14.08 30.13 -2.93
C PHE A 355 -14.13 28.58 -2.81
N GLU A 356 -14.87 28.03 -1.82
CA GLU A 356 -15.03 26.58 -1.68
C GLU A 356 -15.80 25.97 -2.87
N ILE A 357 -16.87 26.64 -3.34
CA ILE A 357 -17.61 26.19 -4.55
C ILE A 357 -16.70 26.19 -5.77
N MET A 358 -15.88 27.21 -5.94
CA MET A 358 -14.95 27.33 -7.06
C MET A 358 -13.86 26.23 -6.99
N LYS A 359 -13.33 25.98 -5.80
CA LYS A 359 -12.34 24.91 -5.57
C LYS A 359 -12.94 23.55 -5.91
N GLU A 360 -14.15 23.25 -5.43
CA GLU A 360 -14.85 22.00 -5.71
C GLU A 360 -15.16 21.83 -7.21
N ALA A 361 -15.59 22.90 -7.87
CA ALA A 361 -15.79 22.88 -9.32
C ALA A 361 -14.48 22.63 -10.07
N GLY A 362 -13.38 23.24 -9.65
CA GLY A 362 -12.06 23.03 -10.24
C GLY A 362 -11.55 21.59 -10.14
N LEU A 363 -11.83 20.90 -9.04
CA LEU A 363 -11.47 19.51 -8.84
C LEU A 363 -12.25 18.53 -9.74
N ARG A 364 -13.48 18.88 -10.11
CA ARG A 364 -14.37 18.03 -10.94
C ARG A 364 -14.21 18.26 -12.46
N LEU A 365 -13.59 19.35 -12.84
CA LEU A 365 -13.36 19.66 -14.26
C LEU A 365 -12.13 18.91 -14.81
N PRO A 366 -12.08 18.64 -16.13
CA PRO A 366 -10.87 18.10 -16.77
C PRO A 366 -9.64 18.97 -16.44
N LYS A 367 -8.48 18.35 -16.23
CA LYS A 367 -7.23 19.01 -15.77
C LYS A 367 -6.87 20.27 -16.60
N SER A 368 -7.14 20.24 -17.90
CA SER A 368 -6.88 21.39 -18.79
C SER A 368 -7.75 22.62 -18.53
N VAL A 369 -8.96 22.42 -17.99
CA VAL A 369 -9.92 23.49 -17.71
C VAL A 369 -9.91 23.86 -16.23
N GLY A 370 -9.75 22.87 -15.34
CA GLY A 370 -9.79 23.06 -13.88
C GLY A 370 -8.72 24.04 -13.38
N SER A 371 -7.49 23.96 -13.88
CA SER A 371 -6.42 24.90 -13.52
C SER A 371 -6.73 26.33 -13.96
N THR A 372 -7.28 26.51 -15.17
CA THR A 372 -7.65 27.83 -15.69
C THR A 372 -8.80 28.43 -14.87
N VAL A 373 -9.83 27.64 -14.55
CA VAL A 373 -10.97 28.09 -13.73
C VAL A 373 -10.51 28.50 -12.32
N SER A 374 -9.59 27.74 -11.72
CA SER A 374 -9.05 28.07 -10.39
C SER A 374 -8.26 29.39 -10.39
N ILE A 375 -7.44 29.65 -11.43
CA ILE A 375 -6.65 30.88 -11.54
C ILE A 375 -7.57 32.08 -11.81
N VAL A 376 -8.44 31.98 -12.82
CA VAL A 376 -9.36 33.07 -13.20
C VAL A 376 -10.36 33.36 -12.09
N GLY A 377 -10.93 32.30 -11.46
CA GLY A 377 -11.85 32.47 -10.35
C GLY A 377 -11.19 33.12 -9.12
N GLY A 378 -9.92 32.75 -8.81
CA GLY A 378 -9.17 33.41 -7.74
C GLY A 378 -8.90 34.88 -8.01
N LEU A 379 -8.65 35.28 -9.26
CA LEU A 379 -8.52 36.69 -9.65
C LEU A 379 -9.84 37.43 -9.52
N ILE A 380 -10.95 36.87 -10.01
CA ILE A 380 -12.28 37.50 -9.93
C ILE A 380 -12.71 37.68 -8.48
N ILE A 381 -12.48 36.69 -7.60
CA ILE A 381 -12.79 36.82 -6.17
C ILE A 381 -11.87 37.87 -5.51
N GLY A 382 -10.60 37.92 -5.92
CA GLY A 382 -9.66 38.95 -5.45
C GLY A 382 -10.11 40.35 -5.82
N ASP A 383 -10.50 40.56 -7.08
CA ASP A 383 -11.04 41.87 -7.57
C ASP A 383 -12.38 42.23 -6.87
N ALA A 384 -13.19 41.24 -6.50
CA ALA A 384 -14.46 41.48 -5.81
C ALA A 384 -14.28 41.77 -4.30
N ALA A 385 -13.11 41.49 -3.75
CA ALA A 385 -12.76 41.74 -2.36
C ALA A 385 -12.03 43.09 -2.15
N ASP A 386 -11.58 43.75 -3.23
CA ASP A 386 -10.98 45.08 -3.24
C ASP A 386 -12.05 46.16 -3.41
#